data_9dc390ee88375763a1923e3fd66b8909
#
_entry.id   9dc390ee88375763a1923e3fd66b8909
#
_cell.length_a   1.000
_cell.length_b   1.000
_cell.length_c   1.000
_cell.angle_alpha   90.00
_cell.angle_beta   90.00
_cell.angle_gamma   90.00
#
_symmetry.space_group_name_H-M   'P 1'
#
loop_
_entity.id
_entity.type
_entity.pdbx_description
1 polymer ?
#
loop_
_entity_poly.entity_id
_entity_poly.type
_entity_poly.pdbx_seq_one_letter_code
_entity_poly.pdbx_strand_id
1 'polypeptide(L)'
;LSAFELEHGIGPVTSPVTLGALDPAMAERGKELFQFNCEACHMLDERFVGPALGQVLDRRTPAFVMNFILNPEQMVREHPEGQKLLAEFPLVMPYQNISQDEARAIVEYLRTVMEQGP
;
A
#
# COMPACT_ATOMS: atom_id res chain seq x y z
N LEU A 1 18.83 -8.11 0.74
CA LEU A 1 17.43 -8.47 0.95
C LEU A 1 17.16 -9.88 0.47
N SER A 2 16.24 -10.57 1.13
CA SER A 2 15.79 -11.89 0.68
C SER A 2 14.96 -11.79 -0.60
N ALA A 3 14.77 -12.94 -1.27
CA ALA A 3 13.88 -12.99 -2.45
C ALA A 3 12.45 -12.56 -2.07
N PHE A 4 11.97 -12.99 -0.91
CA PHE A 4 10.66 -12.57 -0.41
C PHE A 4 10.60 -11.05 -0.24
N GLU A 5 11.59 -10.46 0.41
CA GLU A 5 11.61 -9.01 0.64
C GLU A 5 11.68 -8.20 -0.65
N LEU A 6 12.41 -8.69 -1.65
CA LEU A 6 12.46 -8.01 -2.95
C LEU A 6 11.09 -7.95 -3.63
N GLU A 7 10.31 -9.01 -3.53
CA GLU A 7 8.98 -9.09 -4.13
C GLU A 7 7.89 -8.45 -3.27
N HIS A 8 7.94 -8.68 -1.96
CA HIS A 8 6.85 -8.37 -1.03
C HIS A 8 7.16 -7.27 -0.03
N GLY A 9 8.33 -6.65 -0.14
CA GLY A 9 8.72 -5.56 0.75
C GLY A 9 9.26 -6.01 2.09
N ILE A 10 9.75 -5.03 2.85
CA ILE A 10 10.35 -5.22 4.16
C ILE A 10 9.36 -4.72 5.20
N GLY A 11 8.98 -5.60 6.14
CA GLY A 11 8.06 -5.20 7.19
C GLY A 11 7.47 -6.38 7.94
N PRO A 12 6.40 -6.14 8.71
CA PRO A 12 5.80 -7.19 9.52
C PRO A 12 5.07 -8.28 8.73
N VAL A 13 4.74 -8.04 7.47
CA VAL A 13 4.12 -9.07 6.62
C VAL A 13 5.24 -9.94 6.04
N THR A 14 5.36 -11.16 6.55
CA THR A 14 6.49 -12.06 6.25
C THR A 14 6.10 -13.29 5.45
N SER A 15 4.85 -13.35 4.99
CA SER A 15 4.36 -14.39 4.08
C SER A 15 3.43 -13.77 3.04
N PRO A 16 3.27 -14.41 1.86
CA PRO A 16 2.36 -13.88 0.83
C PRO A 16 0.93 -13.76 1.37
N VAL A 17 0.23 -12.72 0.93
CA VAL A 17 -1.16 -12.46 1.33
C VAL A 17 -2.09 -12.96 0.23
N THR A 18 -2.93 -13.93 0.58
CA THR A 18 -3.96 -14.46 -0.31
C THR A 18 -5.24 -13.67 -0.11
N LEU A 19 -5.74 -13.05 -1.18
CA LEU A 19 -6.89 -12.15 -1.06
C LEU A 19 -8.23 -12.89 -0.94
N GLY A 20 -8.40 -13.99 -1.64
CA GLY A 20 -9.66 -14.73 -1.63
C GLY A 20 -10.80 -13.99 -2.32
N ALA A 21 -12.04 -14.30 -1.93
CA ALA A 21 -13.22 -13.60 -2.44
C ALA A 21 -13.26 -12.17 -1.92
N LEU A 22 -13.83 -11.27 -2.72
CA LEU A 22 -13.97 -9.86 -2.33
C LEU A 22 -14.85 -9.74 -1.08
N ASP A 23 -14.39 -8.95 -0.11
CA ASP A 23 -15.09 -8.72 1.16
C ASP A 23 -15.57 -7.26 1.19
N PRO A 24 -16.86 -7.00 0.90
CA PRO A 24 -17.39 -5.63 0.84
C PRO A 24 -17.30 -4.88 2.17
N ALA A 25 -17.50 -5.54 3.30
CA ALA A 25 -17.42 -4.90 4.61
C ALA A 25 -15.99 -4.46 4.91
N MET A 26 -15.02 -5.32 4.61
CA MET A 26 -13.60 -4.99 4.76
C MET A 26 -13.21 -3.83 3.82
N ALA A 27 -13.69 -3.86 2.59
CA ALA A 27 -13.43 -2.80 1.61
C ALA A 27 -13.98 -1.45 2.07
N GLU A 28 -15.18 -1.44 2.66
CA GLU A 28 -15.77 -0.20 3.18
C GLU A 28 -14.95 0.36 4.35
N ARG A 29 -14.50 -0.50 5.25
CA ARG A 29 -13.60 -0.09 6.33
C ARG A 29 -12.29 0.45 5.77
N GLY A 30 -11.74 -0.21 4.75
CA GLY A 30 -10.52 0.23 4.08
C GLY A 30 -10.68 1.58 3.42
N LYS A 31 -11.85 1.86 2.86
CA LYS A 31 -12.17 3.16 2.28
C LYS A 31 -12.11 4.27 3.33
N GLU A 32 -12.71 4.05 4.49
CA GLU A 32 -12.68 5.02 5.58
C GLU A 32 -11.25 5.26 6.06
N LEU A 33 -10.47 4.20 6.21
CA LEU A 33 -9.07 4.28 6.60
C LEU A 33 -8.23 5.02 5.55
N PHE A 34 -8.49 4.77 4.28
CA PHE A 34 -7.80 5.45 3.19
C PHE A 34 -8.11 6.94 3.20
N GLN A 35 -9.38 7.30 3.35
CA GLN A 35 -9.80 8.70 3.40
C GLN A 35 -9.15 9.44 4.57
N PHE A 36 -9.04 8.80 5.72
CA PHE A 36 -8.47 9.42 6.91
C PHE A 36 -6.94 9.49 6.86
N ASN A 37 -6.27 8.44 6.35
CA ASN A 37 -4.81 8.30 6.48
C ASN A 37 -4.02 8.55 5.19
N CYS A 38 -4.63 8.44 4.02
CA CYS A 38 -3.91 8.38 2.75
C CYS A 38 -4.23 9.51 1.80
N GLU A 39 -5.44 10.04 1.81
CA GLU A 39 -5.90 11.02 0.83
C GLU A 39 -5.16 12.36 0.86
N ALA A 40 -4.52 12.70 1.97
CA ALA A 40 -3.75 13.94 2.03
C ALA A 40 -2.60 13.95 1.01
N CYS A 41 -2.09 12.76 0.65
CA CYS A 41 -0.91 12.62 -0.21
C CYS A 41 -1.16 11.78 -1.46
N HIS A 42 -2.22 10.97 -1.50
CA HIS A 42 -2.50 10.05 -2.59
C HIS A 42 -3.85 10.29 -3.23
N MET A 43 -3.85 10.28 -4.57
CA MET A 43 -5.06 10.18 -5.37
C MET A 43 -5.13 8.78 -5.97
N LEU A 44 -6.29 8.37 -6.45
CA LEU A 44 -6.45 7.06 -7.05
C LEU A 44 -5.98 7.01 -8.51
N ASP A 45 -6.22 8.08 -9.25
CA ASP A 45 -6.01 8.11 -10.70
C ASP A 45 -4.94 9.09 -11.18
N GLU A 46 -4.31 9.85 -10.28
CA GLU A 46 -3.31 10.86 -10.63
C GLU A 46 -2.16 10.87 -9.63
N ARG A 47 -0.99 11.31 -10.11
CA ARG A 47 0.12 11.68 -9.22
C ARG A 47 -0.30 12.86 -8.36
N PHE A 48 0.18 12.85 -7.12
CA PHE A 48 -0.01 13.97 -6.21
C PHE A 48 1.28 14.12 -5.38
N VAL A 49 1.19 14.20 -4.07
CA VAL A 49 2.39 14.14 -3.22
C VAL A 49 3.05 12.75 -3.34
N GLY A 50 2.22 11.71 -3.41
CA GLY A 50 2.65 10.35 -3.69
C GLY A 50 2.11 9.82 -5.02
N PRO A 51 2.43 8.56 -5.36
CA PRO A 51 1.94 7.95 -6.59
C PRO A 51 0.44 7.67 -6.55
N ALA A 52 -0.17 7.58 -7.74
CA ALA A 52 -1.55 7.14 -7.88
C ALA A 52 -1.71 5.70 -7.42
N LEU A 53 -2.74 5.40 -6.63
CA LEU A 53 -2.91 4.09 -6.00
C LEU A 53 -4.04 3.25 -6.60
N GLY A 54 -4.83 3.77 -7.54
CA GLY A 54 -5.96 3.03 -8.09
C GLY A 54 -5.59 1.70 -8.74
N GLN A 55 -4.40 1.60 -9.31
CA GLN A 55 -3.90 0.41 -10.01
C GLN A 55 -2.68 -0.19 -9.33
N VAL A 56 -2.41 0.15 -8.07
CA VAL A 56 -1.18 -0.29 -7.40
C VAL A 56 -1.09 -1.82 -7.29
N LEU A 57 -2.21 -2.51 -7.12
CA LEU A 57 -2.22 -3.97 -7.01
C LEU A 57 -1.95 -4.69 -8.34
N ASP A 58 -1.96 -3.96 -9.45
CA ASP A 58 -1.52 -4.47 -10.74
C ASP A 58 0.01 -4.43 -10.87
N ARG A 59 0.66 -3.59 -10.08
CA ARG A 59 2.12 -3.39 -10.10
C ARG A 59 2.84 -4.07 -8.95
N ARG A 60 2.18 -4.18 -7.79
CA ARG A 60 2.79 -4.67 -6.55
C ARG A 60 1.89 -5.71 -5.89
N THR A 61 2.50 -6.62 -5.15
CA THR A 61 1.73 -7.62 -4.39
C THR A 61 1.01 -6.98 -3.21
N PRO A 62 -0.06 -7.61 -2.71
CA PRO A 62 -0.73 -7.11 -1.50
C PRO A 62 0.21 -6.98 -0.31
N ALA A 63 1.11 -7.95 -0.11
CA ALA A 63 2.09 -7.89 0.96
C ALA A 63 3.03 -6.70 0.81
N PHE A 64 3.45 -6.36 -0.42
CA PHE A 64 4.29 -5.21 -0.68
C PHE A 64 3.59 -3.92 -0.27
N VAL A 65 2.33 -3.75 -0.67
CA VAL A 65 1.54 -2.57 -0.32
C VAL A 65 1.39 -2.45 1.19
N MET A 66 1.06 -3.55 1.86
CA MET A 66 0.92 -3.57 3.31
C MET A 66 2.24 -3.23 4.01
N ASN A 67 3.35 -3.82 3.59
CA ASN A 67 4.66 -3.52 4.18
C ASN A 67 5.06 -2.06 3.95
N PHE A 68 4.73 -1.48 2.80
CA PHE A 68 5.02 -0.06 2.58
C PHE A 68 4.21 0.82 3.54
N ILE A 69 2.94 0.51 3.75
CA ILE A 69 2.09 1.24 4.71
C ILE A 69 2.63 1.09 6.13
N LEU A 70 3.04 -0.11 6.51
CA LEU A 70 3.42 -0.44 7.89
C LEU A 70 4.87 -0.06 8.21
N ASN A 71 5.72 0.08 7.20
CA ASN A 71 7.17 0.31 7.39
C ASN A 71 7.72 1.22 6.29
N PRO A 72 7.15 2.41 6.09
CA PRO A 72 7.52 3.24 4.94
C PRO A 72 8.95 3.75 4.99
N GLU A 73 9.47 4.07 6.17
CA GLU A 73 10.81 4.63 6.31
C GLU A 73 11.89 3.63 5.89
N GLN A 74 11.80 2.39 6.34
CA GLN A 74 12.75 1.35 5.95
C GLN A 74 12.61 1.00 4.46
N MET A 75 11.38 1.00 3.95
CA MET A 75 11.15 0.73 2.53
C MET A 75 11.88 1.74 1.65
N VAL A 76 11.79 3.04 1.93
CA VAL A 76 12.46 4.04 1.09
C VAL A 76 13.97 4.07 1.31
N ARG A 77 14.44 3.60 2.45
CA ARG A 77 15.87 3.60 2.79
C ARG A 77 16.59 2.37 2.26
N GLU A 78 15.96 1.20 2.28
CA GLU A 78 16.64 -0.07 2.04
C GLU A 78 16.11 -0.88 0.86
N HIS A 79 14.85 -0.67 0.45
CA HIS A 79 14.27 -1.44 -0.65
C HIS A 79 14.51 -0.72 -1.99
N PRO A 80 15.00 -1.42 -3.05
CA PRO A 80 15.28 -0.78 -4.34
C PRO A 80 14.08 -0.02 -4.92
N GLU A 81 12.88 -0.58 -4.82
CA GLU A 81 11.67 0.08 -5.32
C GLU A 81 11.27 1.27 -4.46
N GLY A 82 11.50 1.18 -3.14
CA GLY A 82 11.29 2.29 -2.23
C GLY A 82 12.26 3.44 -2.52
N GLN A 83 13.51 3.12 -2.82
CA GLN A 83 14.52 4.12 -3.18
C GLN A 83 14.15 4.83 -4.48
N LYS A 84 13.64 4.10 -5.48
CA LYS A 84 13.16 4.70 -6.73
C LYS A 84 11.98 5.63 -6.49
N LEU A 85 11.05 5.22 -5.63
CA LEU A 85 9.90 6.06 -5.28
C LEU A 85 10.34 7.33 -4.58
N LEU A 86 11.30 7.26 -3.67
CA LEU A 86 11.81 8.46 -2.99
C LEU A 86 12.49 9.42 -3.98
N ALA A 87 13.17 8.91 -4.99
CA ALA A 87 13.78 9.74 -6.03
C ALA A 87 12.72 10.44 -6.87
N GLU A 88 11.58 9.79 -7.13
CA GLU A 88 10.49 10.33 -7.92
C GLU A 88 9.55 11.22 -7.10
N PHE A 89 9.29 10.83 -5.84
CA PHE A 89 8.43 11.54 -4.91
C PHE A 89 9.26 11.86 -3.65
N PRO A 90 9.94 13.03 -3.61
CA PRO A 90 10.98 13.29 -2.61
C PRO A 90 10.49 13.54 -1.19
N LEU A 91 9.20 13.36 -0.92
CA LEU A 91 8.66 13.41 0.44
C LEU A 91 8.50 11.99 0.96
N VAL A 92 9.16 11.69 2.09
CA VAL A 92 9.05 10.38 2.74
C VAL A 92 7.63 10.20 3.28
N MET A 93 6.99 9.07 2.93
CA MET A 93 5.70 8.72 3.48
C MET A 93 5.81 8.56 5.00
N PRO A 94 5.03 9.30 5.80
CA PRO A 94 5.09 9.16 7.24
C PRO A 94 4.42 7.87 7.71
N TYR A 95 4.91 7.31 8.82
CA TYR A 95 4.28 6.17 9.46
C TYR A 95 2.89 6.57 9.96
N GLN A 96 1.86 5.80 9.59
CA GLN A 96 0.47 6.14 9.87
C GLN A 96 -0.06 5.54 11.17
N ASN A 97 0.76 4.73 11.87
CA ASN A 97 0.37 4.09 13.12
C ASN A 97 -0.92 3.27 12.98
N ILE A 98 -1.02 2.48 11.92
CA ILE A 98 -2.15 1.60 11.71
C ILE A 98 -1.73 0.15 11.87
N SER A 99 -2.70 -0.71 12.20
CA SER A 99 -2.44 -2.13 12.42
C SER A 99 -2.31 -2.88 11.11
N GLN A 100 -1.81 -4.12 11.19
CA GLN A 100 -1.72 -5.00 10.03
C GLN A 100 -3.12 -5.30 9.46
N ASP A 101 -4.11 -5.50 10.31
CA ASP A 101 -5.50 -5.71 9.87
C ASP A 101 -6.07 -4.48 9.17
N GLU A 102 -5.73 -3.30 9.65
CA GLU A 102 -6.15 -2.06 9.00
C GLU A 102 -5.47 -1.88 7.64
N ALA A 103 -4.19 -2.19 7.55
CA ALA A 103 -3.48 -2.17 6.26
C ALA A 103 -4.11 -3.19 5.28
N ARG A 104 -4.51 -4.36 5.77
CA ARG A 104 -5.22 -5.35 4.94
C ARG A 104 -6.56 -4.82 4.44
N ALA A 105 -7.29 -4.10 5.29
CA ALA A 105 -8.55 -3.48 4.89
C ALA A 105 -8.34 -2.42 3.79
N ILE A 106 -7.29 -1.63 3.89
CA ILE A 106 -6.94 -0.66 2.84
C ILE A 106 -6.65 -1.38 1.51
N VAL A 107 -5.95 -2.50 1.55
CA VAL A 107 -5.69 -3.33 0.36
C VAL A 107 -7.03 -3.80 -0.25
N GLU A 108 -7.99 -4.21 0.57
CA GLU A 108 -9.29 -4.65 0.06
C GLU A 108 -10.04 -3.50 -0.63
N TYR A 109 -9.97 -2.31 -0.07
CA TYR A 109 -10.52 -1.13 -0.74
C TYR A 109 -9.84 -0.86 -2.09
N LEU A 110 -8.51 -0.89 -2.13
CA LEU A 110 -7.77 -0.66 -3.37
C LEU A 110 -8.06 -1.74 -4.41
N ARG A 111 -8.26 -2.98 -3.97
CA ARG A 111 -8.69 -4.08 -4.83
C ARG A 111 -10.05 -3.79 -5.46
N THR A 112 -11.00 -3.31 -4.65
CA THR A 112 -12.34 -2.95 -5.12
C THR A 112 -12.27 -1.81 -6.14
N VAL A 113 -11.46 -0.79 -5.88
CA VAL A 113 -11.24 0.32 -6.81
C VAL A 113 -10.69 -0.17 -8.14
N MET A 114 -9.71 -1.07 -8.11
CA MET A 114 -9.09 -1.60 -9.32
C MET A 114 -10.09 -2.42 -10.16
N GLU A 115 -10.95 -3.20 -9.52
CA GLU A 115 -11.90 -4.09 -10.19
C GLU A 115 -13.18 -3.38 -10.63
N GLN A 116 -13.66 -2.40 -9.86
CA GLN A 116 -14.99 -1.80 -10.03
C GLN A 116 -14.97 -0.29 -10.27
N GLY A 117 -13.80 0.34 -10.15
CA GLY A 117 -13.66 1.78 -10.17
C GLY A 117 -13.86 2.41 -8.78
N PRO A 118 -13.54 3.68 -8.67
CA PRO A 118 -13.63 4.40 -7.38
C PRO A 118 -15.07 4.59 -6.89
#